data_2e688a231ac74ffa84cfc9942751dbe9
#
_entry.id   2e688a231ac74ffa84cfc9942751dbe9
#
_cell.length_a   1.000
_cell.length_b   1.000
_cell.length_c   1.000
_cell.angle_alpha   90.00
_cell.angle_beta   90.00
_cell.angle_gamma   90.00
#
_symmetry.space_group_name_H-M   'P 1'
#
loop_
_entity.id
_entity.type
_entity.pdbx_description
1 polymer ?
#
loop_
_entity_poly.entity_id
_entity_poly.type
_entity_poly.pdbx_seq_one_letter_code
_entity_poly.pdbx_strand_id
1 'polypeptide(L)'
;MEETKRRYWEKEAIRISEMMHRGFYEKTIHPKDLDGYLSQKSFSWIGAAEGENYLSKKDAITAFSRQRDLQEVPLIGVGKGRYRVQWVSDTVLLVLSIIPLSTKKETGLLLSENQRSTMIFHIEEDALRIVHIHVSNPWGMMPDKKRFPRSQGRSNYEYVQQVLSERTLSRYPDLSPRQKLILELLSQGKTYKAIAEALSISPRTVRYHVNELLTKFKVRTRAELLTAVQK
;
A
#
# COMPACT_ATOMS: atom_id res chain seq x y z
N MET A 1 -34.59 -3.26 17.99
CA MET A 1 -34.67 -2.19 16.96
C MET A 1 -35.55 -2.65 15.81
N GLU A 2 -36.42 -1.74 15.28
CA GLU A 2 -37.29 -2.06 14.14
C GLU A 2 -36.50 -2.40 12.88
N GLU A 3 -37.03 -3.32 12.06
CA GLU A 3 -36.36 -3.81 10.84
C GLU A 3 -36.06 -2.68 9.84
N THR A 4 -36.97 -1.69 9.73
CA THR A 4 -36.78 -0.52 8.86
C THR A 4 -35.56 0.32 9.28
N LYS A 5 -35.41 0.55 10.59
CA LYS A 5 -34.26 1.27 11.17
C LYS A 5 -32.97 0.47 11.01
N ARG A 6 -33.03 -0.86 11.11
CA ARG A 6 -31.91 -1.76 10.82
C ARG A 6 -31.39 -1.63 9.40
N ARG A 7 -32.28 -1.71 8.43
CA ARG A 7 -31.96 -1.57 7.00
C ARG A 7 -31.37 -0.19 6.66
N TYR A 8 -31.85 0.86 7.34
CA TYR A 8 -31.29 2.20 7.19
C TYR A 8 -29.82 2.22 7.62
N TRP A 9 -29.51 1.72 8.82
CA TRP A 9 -28.13 1.67 9.32
C TRP A 9 -27.21 0.77 8.50
N GLU A 10 -27.70 -0.32 7.96
CA GLU A 10 -26.91 -1.18 7.05
C GLU A 10 -26.48 -0.44 5.79
N LYS A 11 -27.41 0.27 5.16
CA LYS A 11 -27.12 1.08 3.98
C LYS A 11 -26.15 2.22 4.31
N GLU A 12 -26.34 2.87 5.43
CA GLU A 12 -25.48 3.97 5.87
C GLU A 12 -24.06 3.47 6.20
N ALA A 13 -23.92 2.33 6.85
CA ALA A 13 -22.62 1.72 7.11
C ALA A 13 -21.85 1.37 5.83
N ILE A 14 -22.54 0.82 4.83
CA ILE A 14 -21.94 0.55 3.52
C ILE A 14 -21.50 1.87 2.86
N ARG A 15 -22.37 2.88 2.85
CA ARG A 15 -22.10 4.20 2.27
C ARG A 15 -20.86 4.84 2.90
N ILE A 16 -20.77 4.83 4.24
CA ILE A 16 -19.61 5.36 4.97
C ILE A 16 -18.36 4.54 4.65
N SER A 17 -18.45 3.22 4.64
CA SER A 17 -17.32 2.35 4.30
C SER A 17 -16.78 2.63 2.90
N GLU A 18 -17.66 2.77 1.91
CA GLU A 18 -17.26 3.09 0.54
C GLU A 18 -16.63 4.49 0.45
N MET A 19 -17.22 5.47 1.10
CA MET A 19 -16.70 6.83 1.18
C MET A 19 -15.29 6.86 1.81
N MET A 20 -15.07 6.13 2.91
CA MET A 20 -13.78 6.03 3.58
C MET A 20 -12.69 5.48 2.65
N HIS A 21 -12.98 4.37 1.95
CA HIS A 21 -12.01 3.77 1.03
C HIS A 21 -11.70 4.69 -0.16
N ARG A 22 -12.75 5.24 -0.81
CA ARG A 22 -12.56 6.16 -1.94
C ARG A 22 -11.85 7.44 -1.50
N GLY A 23 -12.29 8.03 -0.40
CA GLY A 23 -11.70 9.25 0.13
C GLY A 23 -10.22 9.12 0.42
N PHE A 24 -9.80 7.99 1.00
CA PHE A 24 -8.41 7.72 1.32
C PHE A 24 -7.57 7.43 0.05
N TYR A 25 -7.97 6.47 -0.77
CA TYR A 25 -7.18 6.01 -1.92
C TYR A 25 -7.21 6.96 -3.11
N GLU A 26 -8.37 7.53 -3.41
CA GLU A 26 -8.52 8.50 -4.51
C GLU A 26 -8.20 9.93 -4.06
N LYS A 27 -7.83 10.11 -2.77
CA LYS A 27 -7.49 11.41 -2.16
C LYS A 27 -8.57 12.49 -2.32
N THR A 28 -9.82 12.07 -2.40
CA THR A 28 -10.97 12.99 -2.57
C THR A 28 -11.41 13.64 -1.28
N ILE A 29 -11.06 13.06 -0.11
CA ILE A 29 -11.41 13.56 1.22
C ILE A 29 -10.11 13.73 2.02
N HIS A 30 -9.97 14.85 2.71
CA HIS A 30 -8.85 15.03 3.62
C HIS A 30 -9.09 14.25 4.92
N PRO A 31 -8.07 13.56 5.51
CA PRO A 31 -8.27 12.79 6.75
C PRO A 31 -8.90 13.56 7.91
N LYS A 32 -8.65 14.87 8.03
CA LYS A 32 -9.29 15.73 9.05
C LYS A 32 -10.80 15.83 8.88
N ASP A 33 -11.31 15.75 7.65
CA ASP A 33 -12.75 15.84 7.36
C ASP A 33 -13.49 14.56 7.73
N LEU A 34 -12.74 13.48 8.03
CA LEU A 34 -13.29 12.19 8.48
C LEU A 34 -13.60 12.17 9.99
N ASP A 35 -13.18 13.18 10.76
CA ASP A 35 -13.34 13.22 12.22
C ASP A 35 -14.78 12.98 12.67
N GLY A 36 -15.75 13.54 11.94
CA GLY A 36 -17.17 13.39 12.22
C GLY A 36 -17.73 11.97 12.06
N TYR A 37 -17.03 11.08 11.35
CA TYR A 37 -17.43 9.68 11.17
C TYR A 37 -16.77 8.73 12.18
N LEU A 38 -15.73 9.20 12.88
CA LEU A 38 -14.99 8.41 13.86
C LEU A 38 -15.58 8.62 15.26
N SER A 39 -15.62 7.55 16.06
CA SER A 39 -16.11 7.64 17.44
C SER A 39 -15.26 8.58 18.27
N GLN A 40 -15.92 9.39 19.10
CA GLN A 40 -15.27 10.26 20.06
C GLN A 40 -14.87 9.50 21.34
N LYS A 41 -15.51 8.35 21.60
CA LYS A 41 -15.33 7.56 22.82
C LYS A 41 -14.22 6.53 22.70
N SER A 42 -14.14 5.89 21.55
CA SER A 42 -13.18 4.81 21.31
C SER A 42 -12.93 4.68 19.81
N PHE A 43 -11.67 4.73 19.41
CA PHE A 43 -11.29 4.51 18.03
C PHE A 43 -9.94 3.81 17.95
N SER A 44 -9.83 2.86 17.01
CA SER A 44 -8.56 2.24 16.67
C SER A 44 -8.49 1.91 15.17
N TRP A 45 -7.28 1.88 14.66
CA TRP A 45 -6.99 1.49 13.28
C TRP A 45 -5.80 0.55 13.24
N ILE A 46 -5.96 -0.58 12.55
CA ILE A 46 -4.88 -1.49 12.19
C ILE A 46 -4.79 -1.53 10.67
N GLY A 47 -3.72 -1.01 10.12
CA GLY A 47 -3.46 -0.99 8.69
C GLY A 47 -2.80 -2.27 8.19
N ALA A 48 -2.53 -2.30 6.89
CA ALA A 48 -1.91 -3.45 6.23
C ALA A 48 -0.38 -3.43 6.29
N ALA A 49 0.22 -2.27 6.58
CA ALA A 49 1.67 -2.12 6.70
C ALA A 49 2.14 -2.28 8.14
N GLU A 50 3.41 -2.69 8.29
CA GLU A 50 4.05 -2.76 9.60
C GLU A 50 4.07 -1.37 10.26
N GLY A 51 3.68 -1.28 11.54
CA GLY A 51 3.62 -0.02 12.28
C GLY A 51 2.34 0.80 12.09
N GLU A 52 1.45 0.43 11.18
CA GLU A 52 0.13 1.05 11.04
C GLU A 52 -0.83 0.55 12.14
N ASN A 53 -0.54 0.93 13.37
CA ASN A 53 -1.35 0.58 14.54
C ASN A 53 -1.64 1.85 15.36
N TYR A 54 -2.81 2.43 15.17
CA TYR A 54 -3.23 3.66 15.82
C TYR A 54 -4.37 3.36 16.80
N LEU A 55 -4.13 3.63 18.08
CA LEU A 55 -5.09 3.38 19.16
C LEU A 55 -5.93 4.61 19.51
N SER A 56 -5.76 5.70 18.78
CA SER A 56 -6.61 6.89 18.89
C SER A 56 -6.90 7.47 17.50
N LYS A 57 -8.04 8.14 17.39
CA LYS A 57 -8.37 8.84 16.14
C LYS A 57 -7.43 10.00 15.85
N LYS A 58 -6.90 10.67 16.87
CA LYS A 58 -5.92 11.76 16.72
C LYS A 58 -4.66 11.28 16.04
N ASP A 59 -4.12 10.13 16.50
CA ASP A 59 -2.90 9.56 15.93
C ASP A 59 -3.13 9.09 14.49
N ALA A 60 -4.26 8.42 14.23
CA ALA A 60 -4.64 7.99 12.89
C ALA A 60 -4.79 9.17 11.92
N ILE A 61 -5.57 10.20 12.28
CA ILE A 61 -5.76 11.39 11.45
C ILE A 61 -4.42 12.10 11.19
N THR A 62 -3.57 12.22 12.21
CA THR A 62 -2.26 12.85 12.09
C THR A 62 -1.36 12.08 11.12
N ALA A 63 -1.28 10.75 11.27
CA ALA A 63 -0.47 9.90 10.40
C ALA A 63 -0.95 9.95 8.94
N PHE A 64 -2.26 9.79 8.71
CA PHE A 64 -2.81 9.80 7.35
C PHE A 64 -2.74 11.18 6.69
N SER A 65 -2.89 12.27 7.47
CA SER A 65 -2.68 13.63 6.95
C SER A 65 -1.23 13.81 6.49
N ARG A 66 -0.28 13.36 7.31
CA ARG A 66 1.14 13.40 6.95
C ARG A 66 1.46 12.57 5.70
N GLN A 67 0.97 11.33 5.61
CA GLN A 67 1.16 10.46 4.44
C GLN A 67 0.61 11.12 3.17
N ARG A 68 -0.54 11.79 3.27
CA ARG A 68 -1.15 12.52 2.16
C ARG A 68 -0.30 13.71 1.73
N ASP A 69 0.13 14.54 2.67
CA ASP A 69 0.88 15.77 2.43
C ASP A 69 2.27 15.47 1.84
N LEU A 70 2.93 14.41 2.30
CA LEU A 70 4.20 13.93 1.77
C LEU A 70 4.06 13.11 0.47
N GLN A 71 2.85 12.88 -0.01
CA GLN A 71 2.56 12.05 -1.19
C GLN A 71 3.16 10.63 -1.12
N GLU A 72 3.34 10.10 0.09
CA GLU A 72 3.89 8.75 0.33
C GLU A 72 3.00 7.66 -0.29
N VAL A 73 1.68 7.88 -0.27
CA VAL A 73 0.72 6.97 -0.90
C VAL A 73 0.37 7.49 -2.30
N PRO A 74 0.58 6.72 -3.37
CA PRO A 74 0.18 7.11 -4.71
C PRO A 74 -1.34 7.22 -4.84
N LEU A 75 -1.81 7.85 -5.91
CA LEU A 75 -3.23 7.88 -6.25
C LEU A 75 -3.67 6.48 -6.72
N ILE A 76 -4.58 5.87 -5.98
CA ILE A 76 -5.09 4.51 -6.23
C ILE A 76 -6.57 4.60 -6.61
N GLY A 77 -6.94 3.96 -7.71
CA GLY A 77 -8.33 3.85 -8.11
C GLY A 77 -9.05 2.76 -7.32
N VAL A 78 -10.26 3.05 -6.88
CA VAL A 78 -11.12 2.13 -6.15
C VAL A 78 -12.20 1.58 -7.05
N GLY A 79 -12.19 0.27 -7.29
CA GLY A 79 -13.19 -0.45 -8.06
C GLY A 79 -14.50 -0.65 -7.28
N LYS A 80 -15.45 -1.39 -7.88
CA LYS A 80 -16.71 -1.73 -7.22
C LYS A 80 -16.45 -2.74 -6.10
N GLY A 81 -16.55 -2.30 -4.85
CA GLY A 81 -16.39 -3.14 -3.66
C GLY A 81 -17.56 -4.10 -3.46
N ARG A 82 -17.30 -5.18 -2.72
CA ARG A 82 -18.31 -6.08 -2.18
C ARG A 82 -18.37 -5.87 -0.68
N TYR A 83 -19.57 -5.62 -0.16
CA TYR A 83 -19.81 -5.30 1.24
C TYR A 83 -20.80 -6.31 1.84
N ARG A 84 -20.54 -6.75 3.06
CA ARG A 84 -21.43 -7.58 3.87
C ARG A 84 -21.56 -6.97 5.25
N VAL A 85 -22.76 -6.68 5.66
CA VAL A 85 -23.07 -6.19 7.01
C VAL A 85 -23.41 -7.35 7.92
N GLN A 86 -22.96 -7.28 9.16
CA GLN A 86 -23.31 -8.21 10.23
C GLN A 86 -23.56 -7.42 11.51
N TRP A 87 -24.71 -7.63 12.12
CA TRP A 87 -25.06 -7.07 13.42
C TRP A 87 -24.40 -7.90 14.53
N VAL A 88 -23.78 -7.20 15.47
CA VAL A 88 -23.18 -7.79 16.67
C VAL A 88 -24.10 -7.60 17.87
N SER A 89 -24.78 -6.45 17.93
CA SER A 89 -25.82 -6.12 18.91
C SER A 89 -26.82 -5.15 18.29
N ASP A 90 -27.80 -4.67 19.06
CA ASP A 90 -28.76 -3.66 18.57
C ASP A 90 -28.13 -2.29 18.27
N THR A 91 -26.92 -2.02 18.73
CA THR A 91 -26.22 -0.75 18.51
C THR A 91 -24.88 -0.89 17.81
N VAL A 92 -24.40 -2.13 17.59
CA VAL A 92 -23.10 -2.40 16.98
C VAL A 92 -23.26 -3.28 15.76
N LEU A 93 -22.67 -2.82 14.66
CA LEU A 93 -22.59 -3.61 13.42
C LEU A 93 -21.19 -3.54 12.84
N LEU A 94 -20.83 -4.56 12.09
CA LEU A 94 -19.59 -4.60 11.35
C LEU A 94 -19.86 -4.70 9.84
N VAL A 95 -18.96 -4.08 9.06
CA VAL A 95 -18.95 -4.16 7.61
C VAL A 95 -17.69 -4.90 7.19
N LEU A 96 -17.85 -6.04 6.56
CA LEU A 96 -16.79 -6.77 5.88
C LEU A 96 -16.77 -6.32 4.43
N SER A 97 -15.60 -5.94 3.92
CA SER A 97 -15.47 -5.51 2.53
C SER A 97 -14.29 -6.14 1.83
N ILE A 98 -14.47 -6.36 0.53
CA ILE A 98 -13.42 -6.74 -0.42
C ILE A 98 -13.45 -5.71 -1.54
N ILE A 99 -12.36 -4.97 -1.68
CA ILE A 99 -12.31 -3.77 -2.49
C ILE A 99 -11.19 -3.92 -3.53
N PRO A 100 -11.53 -3.95 -4.83
CA PRO A 100 -10.53 -3.92 -5.88
C PRO A 100 -9.81 -2.57 -5.88
N LEU A 101 -8.51 -2.60 -5.71
CA LEU A 101 -7.63 -1.44 -5.81
C LEU A 101 -6.77 -1.57 -7.05
N SER A 102 -6.61 -0.48 -7.78
CA SER A 102 -5.71 -0.43 -8.94
C SER A 102 -5.01 0.91 -9.01
N THR A 103 -3.73 0.91 -9.31
CA THR A 103 -3.05 2.16 -9.61
C THR A 103 -3.50 2.68 -10.95
N LYS A 104 -3.64 4.00 -11.09
CA LYS A 104 -3.95 4.61 -12.36
C LYS A 104 -2.78 4.46 -13.32
N LYS A 105 -3.07 4.29 -14.61
CA LYS A 105 -2.06 4.11 -15.67
C LYS A 105 -1.03 5.24 -15.69
N GLU A 106 -1.46 6.45 -15.34
CA GLU A 106 -0.62 7.65 -15.29
C GLU A 106 0.47 7.58 -14.20
N THR A 107 0.21 6.85 -13.11
CA THR A 107 1.22 6.61 -12.08
C THR A 107 2.31 5.67 -12.58
N GLY A 108 2.02 5.02 -13.73
CA GLY A 108 2.83 4.01 -14.33
C GLY A 108 2.94 2.76 -13.39
N LEU A 109 2.28 2.56 -12.20
CA LEU A 109 2.21 1.38 -11.29
C LEU A 109 1.03 0.48 -11.68
N LEU A 110 1.30 -0.76 -12.00
CA LEU A 110 0.27 -1.77 -12.15
C LEU A 110 0.16 -2.55 -10.82
N LEU A 111 -0.50 -1.94 -9.85
CA LEU A 111 -1.01 -2.66 -8.69
C LEU A 111 -2.48 -2.96 -8.95
N SER A 112 -2.85 -4.21 -8.92
CA SER A 112 -4.24 -4.64 -8.88
C SER A 112 -4.35 -5.70 -7.79
N GLU A 113 -5.04 -5.36 -6.71
CA GLU A 113 -5.27 -6.29 -5.60
C GLU A 113 -6.66 -6.09 -5.00
N ASN A 114 -7.15 -7.14 -4.35
CA ASN A 114 -8.40 -7.09 -3.60
C ASN A 114 -8.09 -6.87 -2.11
N GLN A 115 -8.10 -5.63 -1.67
CA GLN A 115 -7.94 -5.31 -0.25
C GLN A 115 -9.14 -5.81 0.55
N ARG A 116 -8.89 -6.35 1.72
CA ARG A 116 -9.92 -6.74 2.70
C ARG A 116 -9.96 -5.71 3.81
N SER A 117 -11.16 -5.32 4.21
CA SER A 117 -11.35 -4.40 5.32
C SER A 117 -12.49 -4.86 6.21
N THR A 118 -12.32 -4.65 7.50
CA THR A 118 -13.37 -4.79 8.52
C THR A 118 -13.52 -3.44 9.20
N MET A 119 -14.72 -2.88 9.17
CA MET A 119 -15.08 -1.69 9.91
C MET A 119 -16.14 -2.02 10.95
N ILE A 120 -15.90 -1.64 12.20
CA ILE A 120 -16.89 -1.79 13.28
C ILE A 120 -17.51 -0.43 13.52
N PHE A 121 -18.82 -0.41 13.52
CA PHE A 121 -19.63 0.78 13.74
C PHE A 121 -20.42 0.66 15.03
N HIS A 122 -20.57 1.77 15.72
CA HIS A 122 -21.44 1.92 16.86
C HIS A 122 -22.43 3.07 16.62
N ILE A 123 -23.70 2.86 16.96
CA ILE A 123 -24.71 3.91 16.92
C ILE A 123 -24.57 4.74 18.19
N GLU A 124 -24.09 5.96 18.05
CA GLU A 124 -23.86 6.94 19.11
C GLU A 124 -24.76 8.16 18.84
N GLU A 125 -25.66 8.47 19.77
CA GLU A 125 -26.52 9.68 19.68
C GLU A 125 -27.21 9.83 18.31
N ASP A 126 -27.88 8.74 17.87
CA ASP A 126 -28.53 8.64 16.55
C ASP A 126 -27.62 8.91 15.34
N ALA A 127 -26.32 8.73 15.50
CA ALA A 127 -25.34 8.75 14.41
C ALA A 127 -24.48 7.50 14.40
N LEU A 128 -24.12 7.05 13.19
CA LEU A 128 -23.24 5.90 13.02
C LEU A 128 -21.77 6.34 13.08
N ARG A 129 -21.02 5.81 14.03
CA ARG A 129 -19.61 6.12 14.25
C ARG A 129 -18.74 4.90 14.08
N ILE A 130 -17.60 5.06 13.44
CA ILE A 130 -16.60 4.01 13.30
C ILE A 130 -15.78 3.94 14.60
N VAL A 131 -15.74 2.77 15.21
CA VAL A 131 -14.95 2.51 16.43
C VAL A 131 -13.67 1.72 16.13
N HIS A 132 -13.65 0.97 15.04
CA HIS A 132 -12.48 0.22 14.62
C HIS A 132 -12.42 0.04 13.11
N ILE A 133 -11.20 0.12 12.57
CA ILE A 133 -10.90 -0.24 11.19
C ILE A 133 -9.73 -1.21 11.18
N HIS A 134 -9.88 -2.33 10.52
CA HIS A 134 -8.80 -3.25 10.20
C HIS A 134 -8.73 -3.44 8.68
N VAL A 135 -7.53 -3.29 8.15
CA VAL A 135 -7.25 -3.44 6.72
C VAL A 135 -6.19 -4.52 6.53
N SER A 136 -6.37 -5.39 5.56
CA SER A 136 -5.38 -6.38 5.18
C SER A 136 -5.33 -6.55 3.67
N ASN A 137 -4.12 -6.75 3.14
CA ASN A 137 -3.92 -7.05 1.74
C ASN A 137 -3.76 -8.57 1.54
N PRO A 138 -4.23 -9.15 0.43
CA PRO A 138 -3.93 -10.52 0.09
C PRO A 138 -2.43 -10.66 -0.19
N TRP A 139 -1.87 -11.79 0.16
CA TRP A 139 -0.49 -12.14 -0.15
C TRP A 139 -0.37 -12.52 -1.64
N GLY A 140 -0.39 -11.52 -2.53
CA GLY A 140 -0.45 -11.73 -3.98
C GLY A 140 0.81 -12.34 -4.62
N MET A 141 1.90 -12.50 -3.88
CA MET A 141 3.17 -13.01 -4.39
C MET A 141 3.62 -14.33 -3.75
N MET A 142 2.72 -15.05 -3.07
CA MET A 142 3.06 -16.40 -2.62
C MET A 142 2.94 -17.40 -3.77
N PRO A 143 4.02 -18.14 -4.09
CA PRO A 143 3.92 -19.30 -4.96
C PRO A 143 2.84 -20.25 -4.38
N ASP A 144 1.96 -20.79 -5.23
CA ASP A 144 0.80 -21.62 -4.86
C ASP A 144 1.08 -22.76 -3.88
N LYS A 145 2.35 -23.11 -3.67
CA LYS A 145 2.80 -24.20 -2.79
C LYS A 145 3.22 -23.76 -1.38
N LYS A 146 3.24 -22.44 -1.05
CA LYS A 146 3.64 -21.95 0.28
C LYS A 146 2.53 -21.11 0.91
N ARG A 147 1.56 -21.77 1.53
CA ARG A 147 0.37 -21.11 2.13
C ARG A 147 0.60 -20.30 3.40
N PHE A 148 1.79 -20.35 4.00
CA PHE A 148 2.12 -19.58 5.21
C PHE A 148 3.52 -18.98 5.13
N PRO A 149 3.70 -17.69 5.49
CA PRO A 149 5.02 -17.10 5.58
C PRO A 149 5.76 -17.73 6.75
N ARG A 150 6.69 -18.60 6.46
CA ARG A 150 7.71 -18.93 7.44
C ARG A 150 8.81 -17.87 7.31
N SER A 151 8.86 -16.96 8.26
CA SER A 151 10.00 -16.08 8.60
C SER A 151 10.56 -15.08 7.57
N GLN A 152 10.00 -14.92 6.37
CA GLN A 152 10.50 -13.96 5.38
C GLN A 152 9.35 -13.31 4.60
N GLY A 153 8.31 -12.83 5.31
CA GLY A 153 7.34 -11.93 4.72
C GLY A 153 8.03 -10.61 4.40
N ARG A 154 8.15 -10.26 3.12
CA ARG A 154 8.49 -8.89 2.75
C ARG A 154 7.33 -8.01 3.17
N SER A 155 7.63 -6.91 3.86
CA SER A 155 6.63 -5.91 4.18
C SER A 155 5.99 -5.38 2.89
N ASN A 156 4.76 -4.89 2.96
CA ASN A 156 4.14 -4.20 1.81
C ASN A 156 5.04 -3.08 1.28
N TYR A 157 5.80 -2.44 2.17
CA TYR A 157 6.77 -1.43 1.81
C TYR A 157 7.89 -2.00 0.93
N GLU A 158 8.47 -3.15 1.29
CA GLU A 158 9.50 -3.82 0.46
C GLU A 158 8.94 -4.29 -0.88
N TYR A 159 7.69 -4.76 -0.91
CA TYR A 159 7.01 -5.10 -2.16
C TYR A 159 6.78 -3.86 -3.04
N VAL A 160 6.27 -2.78 -2.47
CA VAL A 160 6.09 -1.51 -3.19
C VAL A 160 7.43 -0.96 -3.65
N GLN A 161 8.47 -1.03 -2.83
CA GLN A 161 9.84 -0.64 -3.21
C GLN A 161 10.39 -1.53 -4.33
N GLN A 162 10.14 -2.84 -4.28
CA GLN A 162 10.53 -3.75 -5.35
C GLN A 162 9.81 -3.43 -6.66
N VAL A 163 8.50 -3.23 -6.61
CA VAL A 163 7.69 -2.85 -7.78
C VAL A 163 8.11 -1.47 -8.30
N LEU A 164 8.43 -0.51 -7.44
CA LEU A 164 8.96 0.79 -7.84
C LEU A 164 10.35 0.67 -8.47
N SER A 165 11.23 -0.17 -7.92
CA SER A 165 12.55 -0.42 -8.51
C SER A 165 12.45 -1.14 -9.85
N GLU A 166 11.62 -2.15 -9.97
CA GLU A 166 11.34 -2.84 -11.25
C GLU A 166 10.81 -1.89 -12.32
N ARG A 167 10.12 -0.81 -11.94
CA ARG A 167 9.61 0.23 -12.83
C ARG A 167 10.65 1.24 -13.24
N THR A 168 11.45 1.71 -12.30
CA THR A 168 12.62 2.52 -12.63
C THR A 168 13.45 1.79 -13.68
N LEU A 169 13.49 0.46 -13.60
CA LEU A 169 14.19 -0.40 -14.54
C LEU A 169 13.41 -0.68 -15.82
N SER A 170 12.07 -0.63 -15.83
CA SER A 170 11.25 -0.73 -17.05
C SER A 170 11.32 0.52 -17.92
N ARG A 171 11.76 1.66 -17.37
CA ARG A 171 12.09 2.86 -18.15
C ARG A 171 13.25 2.64 -19.14
N TYR A 172 14.03 1.58 -18.92
CA TYR A 172 15.19 1.25 -19.73
C TYR A 172 15.01 -0.13 -20.38
N PRO A 173 14.16 -0.24 -21.43
CA PRO A 173 13.87 -1.51 -22.10
C PRO A 173 15.12 -2.16 -22.67
N ASP A 174 16.14 -1.37 -23.02
CA ASP A 174 17.40 -1.84 -23.62
C ASP A 174 18.39 -2.47 -22.62
N LEU A 175 18.07 -2.46 -21.33
CA LEU A 175 18.90 -3.14 -20.33
C LEU A 175 18.58 -4.62 -20.24
N SER A 176 19.62 -5.47 -20.26
CA SER A 176 19.44 -6.89 -19.98
C SER A 176 18.91 -7.11 -18.56
N PRO A 177 18.22 -8.25 -18.28
CA PRO A 177 17.77 -8.56 -16.93
C PRO A 177 18.88 -8.48 -15.88
N ARG A 178 20.09 -8.88 -16.26
CA ARG A 178 21.27 -8.84 -15.39
C ARG A 178 21.73 -7.42 -15.09
N GLN A 179 21.73 -6.55 -16.10
CA GLN A 179 22.05 -5.15 -15.94
C GLN A 179 21.03 -4.44 -15.05
N LYS A 180 19.75 -4.78 -15.18
CA LYS A 180 18.68 -4.26 -14.32
C LYS A 180 18.92 -4.59 -12.86
N LEU A 181 19.18 -5.87 -12.53
CA LEU A 181 19.47 -6.31 -11.17
C LEU A 181 20.70 -5.63 -10.56
N ILE A 182 21.77 -5.50 -11.36
CA ILE A 182 22.99 -4.82 -10.89
C ILE A 182 22.72 -3.34 -10.62
N LEU A 183 21.99 -2.67 -11.50
CA LEU A 183 21.64 -1.26 -11.34
C LEU A 183 20.79 -1.03 -10.08
N GLU A 184 19.84 -1.91 -9.81
CA GLU A 184 19.03 -1.90 -8.60
C GLU A 184 19.88 -2.04 -7.34
N LEU A 185 20.75 -3.05 -7.28
CA LEU A 185 21.63 -3.24 -6.12
C LEU A 185 22.62 -2.09 -5.92
N LEU A 186 23.03 -1.44 -7.03
CA LEU A 186 23.83 -0.22 -6.97
C LEU A 186 23.05 0.95 -6.36
N SER A 187 21.78 1.10 -6.72
CA SER A 187 20.90 2.16 -6.18
C SER A 187 20.63 1.99 -4.68
N GLN A 188 20.63 0.73 -4.20
CA GLN A 188 20.57 0.39 -2.77
C GLN A 188 21.91 0.60 -2.03
N GLY A 189 22.92 1.18 -2.67
CA GLY A 189 24.21 1.46 -2.06
C GLY A 189 25.15 0.25 -1.91
N LYS A 190 24.79 -0.92 -2.46
CA LYS A 190 25.62 -2.14 -2.34
C LYS A 190 26.98 -1.99 -3.00
N THR A 191 28.00 -2.59 -2.39
CA THR A 191 29.35 -2.66 -2.97
C THR A 191 29.40 -3.70 -4.08
N TYR A 192 30.37 -3.63 -4.98
CA TYR A 192 30.56 -4.63 -6.04
C TYR A 192 30.75 -6.04 -5.48
N LYS A 193 31.41 -6.17 -4.32
CA LYS A 193 31.57 -7.46 -3.63
C LYS A 193 30.22 -8.01 -3.14
N ALA A 194 29.41 -7.18 -2.48
CA ALA A 194 28.08 -7.57 -2.01
C ALA A 194 27.13 -7.89 -3.18
N ILE A 195 27.23 -7.19 -4.30
CA ILE A 195 26.46 -7.48 -5.52
C ILE A 195 26.89 -8.82 -6.13
N ALA A 196 28.20 -9.07 -6.16
CA ALA A 196 28.76 -10.32 -6.68
C ALA A 196 28.26 -11.52 -5.86
N GLU A 197 28.29 -11.43 -4.55
CA GLU A 197 27.76 -12.44 -3.61
C GLU A 197 26.25 -12.65 -3.82
N ALA A 198 25.46 -11.58 -3.85
CA ALA A 198 24.01 -11.65 -4.02
C ALA A 198 23.57 -12.27 -5.36
N LEU A 199 24.37 -12.09 -6.41
CA LEU A 199 24.07 -12.58 -7.75
C LEU A 199 24.85 -13.87 -8.13
N SER A 200 25.64 -14.41 -7.22
CA SER A 200 26.50 -15.59 -7.42
C SER A 200 27.40 -15.45 -8.67
N ILE A 201 28.07 -14.29 -8.80
CA ILE A 201 29.04 -13.99 -9.89
C ILE A 201 30.33 -13.40 -9.33
N SER A 202 31.34 -13.24 -10.17
CA SER A 202 32.59 -12.61 -9.76
C SER A 202 32.45 -11.07 -9.65
N PRO A 203 33.19 -10.38 -8.74
CA PRO A 203 33.25 -8.94 -8.71
C PRO A 203 33.74 -8.32 -10.04
N ARG A 204 34.53 -9.06 -10.80
CA ARG A 204 34.96 -8.66 -12.15
C ARG A 204 33.78 -8.61 -13.11
N THR A 205 32.87 -9.58 -13.04
CA THR A 205 31.65 -9.63 -13.85
C THR A 205 30.73 -8.47 -13.49
N VAL A 206 30.59 -8.13 -12.19
CA VAL A 206 29.82 -6.94 -11.76
C VAL A 206 30.42 -5.68 -12.37
N ARG A 207 31.74 -5.51 -12.29
CA ARG A 207 32.42 -4.35 -12.87
C ARG A 207 32.23 -4.25 -14.38
N TYR A 208 32.27 -5.37 -15.09
CA TYR A 208 31.97 -5.41 -16.53
C TYR A 208 30.57 -4.84 -16.81
N HIS A 209 29.52 -5.33 -16.14
CA HIS A 209 28.16 -4.85 -16.34
C HIS A 209 27.98 -3.38 -15.92
N VAL A 210 28.68 -2.92 -14.89
CA VAL A 210 28.65 -1.51 -14.50
C VAL A 210 29.26 -0.63 -15.59
N ASN A 211 30.36 -1.03 -16.18
CA ASN A 211 30.97 -0.29 -17.30
C ASN A 211 30.03 -0.22 -18.51
N GLU A 212 29.36 -1.30 -18.84
CA GLU A 212 28.33 -1.33 -19.87
C GLU A 212 27.18 -0.34 -19.56
N LEU A 213 26.73 -0.28 -18.30
CA LEU A 213 25.73 0.67 -17.84
C LEU A 213 26.22 2.10 -17.98
N LEU A 214 27.46 2.42 -17.54
CA LEU A 214 28.05 3.75 -17.69
C LEU A 214 28.04 4.19 -19.16
N THR A 215 28.42 3.31 -20.06
CA THR A 215 28.41 3.56 -21.51
C THR A 215 27.00 3.81 -22.04
N LYS A 216 26.03 2.97 -21.68
CA LYS A 216 24.62 3.10 -22.12
C LYS A 216 23.99 4.40 -21.64
N PHE A 217 24.27 4.80 -20.40
CA PHE A 217 23.75 6.06 -19.82
C PHE A 217 24.60 7.28 -20.19
N LYS A 218 25.69 7.11 -20.96
CA LYS A 218 26.62 8.17 -21.36
C LYS A 218 27.17 8.96 -20.16
N VAL A 219 27.49 8.26 -19.08
CA VAL A 219 28.07 8.82 -17.85
C VAL A 219 29.41 8.16 -17.54
N ARG A 220 30.23 8.83 -16.71
CA ARG A 220 31.61 8.38 -16.44
C ARG A 220 31.79 7.74 -15.08
N THR A 221 30.89 8.04 -14.14
CA THR A 221 31.03 7.58 -12.75
C THR A 221 29.77 6.90 -12.24
N ARG A 222 29.94 6.04 -11.22
CA ARG A 222 28.81 5.42 -10.51
C ARG A 222 27.83 6.46 -9.94
N ALA A 223 28.36 7.57 -9.41
CA ALA A 223 27.51 8.63 -8.83
C ALA A 223 26.64 9.28 -9.91
N GLU A 224 27.22 9.59 -11.07
CA GLU A 224 26.47 10.12 -12.23
C GLU A 224 25.43 9.11 -12.73
N LEU A 225 25.77 7.80 -12.76
CA LEU A 225 24.84 6.74 -13.15
C LEU A 225 23.61 6.73 -12.22
N LEU A 226 23.83 6.77 -10.90
CA LEU A 226 22.76 6.77 -9.92
C LEU A 226 21.90 8.06 -10.03
N THR A 227 22.51 9.21 -10.28
CA THR A 227 21.78 10.46 -10.51
C THR A 227 20.96 10.42 -11.81
N ALA A 228 21.48 9.81 -12.87
CA ALA A 228 20.78 9.67 -14.14
C ALA A 228 19.57 8.74 -14.07
N VAL A 229 19.60 7.75 -13.18
CA VAL A 229 18.49 6.78 -12.97
C VAL A 229 17.40 7.35 -12.06
N GLN A 230 17.70 8.32 -11.20
CA GLN A 230 16.75 8.98 -10.29
C GLN A 230 15.92 10.09 -10.95
N LYS A 231 16.35 10.59 -12.11
CA LYS A 231 15.60 11.55 -12.94
C LYS A 231 14.62 10.83 -13.87
#